data_83b40431d98cd91ecb9a8466e7971ef1
#
_entry.id   83b40431d98cd91ecb9a8466e7971ef1
#
_cell.length_a   1.000
_cell.length_b   1.000
_cell.length_c   1.000
_cell.angle_alpha   90.00
_cell.angle_beta   90.00
_cell.angle_gamma   90.00
#
_symmetry.space_group_name_H-M   'P 1'
#
loop_
_entity.id
_entity.type
_entity.pdbx_description
1 polymer ?
#
loop_
_entity_poly.entity_id
_entity_poly.type
_entity_poly.pdbx_seq_one_letter_code
_entity_poly.pdbx_strand_id
1 'polypeptide(L)'
;SLAATAPNARVIDVAKASAIPVAPKKNIIYLAALLMGLLIPFGILYVTDLLDTKVKTRFDITDKFSIPFLGDIPKAATPNEIIDTTSRTSTAEALRIVRANLDYMLTQVPEGKAKSIFMTSTIPGEGKTFISVNMASIFAHSGKKVLLIGMDIRKPKLNEYFGITDPK
;
A
#
# COMPACT_ATOMS: atom_id res chain seq x y z
N SER A 1 -96.55 33.61 -1.04
CA SER A 1 -96.18 32.21 -0.97
C SER A 1 -94.70 32.10 -1.24
N LEU A 2 -93.91 31.94 -0.17
CA LEU A 2 -92.46 31.64 -0.24
C LEU A 2 -92.34 30.12 -0.47
N ALA A 3 -92.07 29.73 -1.70
CA ALA A 3 -91.62 28.38 -1.99
C ALA A 3 -90.19 28.19 -1.42
N ALA A 4 -90.09 27.48 -0.33
CA ALA A 4 -88.85 27.03 0.20
C ALA A 4 -88.22 25.99 -0.75
N THR A 5 -87.24 26.38 -1.52
CA THR A 5 -86.44 25.45 -2.30
C THR A 5 -85.56 24.65 -1.32
N ALA A 6 -85.96 23.43 -1.06
CA ALA A 6 -85.15 22.48 -0.30
C ALA A 6 -83.84 22.20 -1.07
N PRO A 7 -82.71 22.24 -0.44
CA PRO A 7 -81.44 21.92 -1.09
C PRO A 7 -81.45 20.44 -1.54
N ASN A 8 -81.33 20.21 -2.84
CA ASN A 8 -81.27 18.89 -3.42
C ASN A 8 -79.96 18.18 -3.22
N ALA A 9 -79.15 18.67 -2.28
CA ALA A 9 -77.92 18.05 -1.97
C ALA A 9 -78.10 16.92 -0.92
N ARG A 10 -78.04 15.67 -1.38
CA ARG A 10 -78.07 14.51 -0.50
C ARG A 10 -76.60 14.14 -0.22
N VAL A 11 -76.20 14.22 1.01
CA VAL A 11 -74.90 13.66 1.42
C VAL A 11 -74.94 12.14 1.31
N ILE A 12 -74.27 11.58 0.32
CA ILE A 12 -74.29 10.14 0.02
C ILE A 12 -73.27 9.39 0.88
N ASP A 13 -72.20 10.08 1.26
CA ASP A 13 -71.19 9.49 2.14
C ASP A 13 -70.56 10.53 3.06
N VAL A 14 -70.20 10.13 4.25
CA VAL A 14 -69.52 10.97 5.23
C VAL A 14 -68.03 10.72 5.02
N ALA A 15 -67.26 11.82 4.85
CA ALA A 15 -65.81 11.72 4.73
C ALA A 15 -65.24 11.00 5.95
N LYS A 16 -64.71 9.76 5.70
CA LYS A 16 -63.99 8.97 6.73
C LYS A 16 -62.50 9.12 6.50
N ALA A 17 -61.79 9.53 7.52
CA ALA A 17 -60.33 9.46 7.50
C ALA A 17 -59.87 8.01 7.48
N SER A 18 -58.90 7.70 6.65
CA SER A 18 -58.30 6.40 6.63
C SER A 18 -57.57 6.14 7.98
N ALA A 19 -57.85 4.95 8.57
CA ALA A 19 -57.17 4.55 9.80
C ALA A 19 -55.66 4.27 9.58
N ILE A 20 -55.28 4.08 8.31
CA ILE A 20 -53.88 3.84 7.96
C ILE A 20 -53.32 5.11 7.33
N PRO A 21 -52.23 5.69 7.88
CA PRO A 21 -51.62 6.90 7.32
C PRO A 21 -51.08 6.60 5.90
N VAL A 22 -51.54 7.36 4.91
CA VAL A 22 -51.13 7.24 3.50
C VAL A 22 -49.72 7.81 3.26
N ALA A 23 -49.26 8.72 4.13
CA ALA A 23 -47.96 9.33 4.11
C ALA A 23 -47.56 9.74 5.54
N PRO A 24 -46.26 9.75 5.86
CA PRO A 24 -45.12 9.29 5.06
C PRO A 24 -44.98 7.75 5.04
N LYS A 25 -44.50 7.18 3.95
CA LYS A 25 -44.22 5.75 3.84
C LYS A 25 -42.92 5.41 4.59
N LYS A 26 -43.02 5.08 5.88
CA LYS A 26 -41.90 4.86 6.80
C LYS A 26 -40.86 3.89 6.24
N ASN A 27 -41.28 2.79 5.63
CA ASN A 27 -40.36 1.79 5.07
C ASN A 27 -39.46 2.35 3.96
N ILE A 28 -40.00 3.23 3.13
CA ILE A 28 -39.21 3.88 2.06
C ILE A 28 -38.20 4.85 2.66
N ILE A 29 -38.58 5.60 3.70
CA ILE A 29 -37.69 6.52 4.38
C ILE A 29 -36.54 5.76 5.06
N TYR A 30 -36.83 4.66 5.75
CA TYR A 30 -35.80 3.83 6.38
C TYR A 30 -34.87 3.19 5.36
N LEU A 31 -35.41 2.69 4.23
CA LEU A 31 -34.59 2.14 3.15
C LEU A 31 -33.70 3.20 2.52
N ALA A 32 -34.23 4.39 2.27
CA ALA A 32 -33.47 5.50 1.72
C ALA A 32 -32.36 5.94 2.69
N ALA A 33 -32.66 6.05 3.98
CA ALA A 33 -31.69 6.39 5.01
C ALA A 33 -30.58 5.34 5.12
N LEU A 34 -30.92 4.05 5.04
CA LEU A 34 -29.95 2.96 5.04
C LEU A 34 -29.02 3.02 3.81
N LEU A 35 -29.61 3.20 2.62
CA LEU A 35 -28.82 3.31 1.39
C LEU A 35 -27.90 4.53 1.40
N MET A 36 -28.40 5.69 1.82
CA MET A 36 -27.56 6.91 1.96
C MET A 36 -26.45 6.72 3.00
N GLY A 37 -26.78 6.09 4.14
CA GLY A 37 -25.83 5.77 5.18
C GLY A 37 -24.70 4.85 4.75
N LEU A 38 -24.96 3.94 3.80
CA LEU A 38 -23.94 3.08 3.20
C LEU A 38 -23.18 3.75 2.06
N LEU A 39 -23.89 4.46 1.18
CA LEU A 39 -23.28 5.08 -0.01
C LEU A 39 -22.22 6.12 0.34
N ILE A 40 -22.45 6.94 1.38
CA ILE A 40 -21.52 8.00 1.77
C ILE A 40 -20.17 7.43 2.21
N PRO A 41 -20.07 6.50 3.19
CA PRO A 41 -18.78 5.97 3.60
C PRO A 41 -18.10 5.16 2.47
N PHE A 42 -18.85 4.37 1.68
CA PHE A 42 -18.27 3.68 0.52
C PHE A 42 -17.76 4.67 -0.53
N GLY A 43 -18.47 5.74 -0.80
CA GLY A 43 -18.03 6.79 -1.71
C GLY A 43 -16.74 7.46 -1.24
N ILE A 44 -16.62 7.77 0.05
CA ILE A 44 -15.41 8.35 0.62
C ILE A 44 -14.23 7.38 0.49
N LEU A 45 -14.42 6.11 0.86
CA LEU A 45 -13.38 5.08 0.73
C LEU A 45 -12.94 4.89 -0.72
N TYR A 46 -13.89 4.85 -1.64
CA TYR A 46 -13.60 4.72 -3.07
C TYR A 46 -12.79 5.91 -3.61
N VAL A 47 -13.18 7.12 -3.26
CA VAL A 47 -12.44 8.34 -3.66
C VAL A 47 -11.05 8.39 -3.04
N THR A 48 -10.90 8.02 -1.76
CA THR A 48 -9.58 8.00 -1.11
C THR A 48 -8.68 6.93 -1.72
N ASP A 49 -9.21 5.77 -2.11
CA ASP A 49 -8.44 4.72 -2.78
C ASP A 49 -8.05 5.12 -4.21
N LEU A 50 -8.94 5.79 -4.93
CA LEU A 50 -8.67 6.30 -6.29
C LEU A 50 -7.56 7.38 -6.29
N LEU A 51 -7.50 8.21 -5.25
CA LEU A 51 -6.48 9.26 -5.09
C LEU A 51 -5.17 8.75 -4.50
N ASP A 52 -5.13 7.51 -3.98
CA ASP A 52 -3.94 6.93 -3.41
C ASP A 52 -3.03 6.39 -4.52
N THR A 53 -1.99 7.15 -4.83
CA THR A 53 -0.98 6.81 -5.84
C THR A 53 0.20 6.02 -5.29
N LYS A 54 0.13 5.55 -4.03
CA LYS A 54 1.22 4.80 -3.40
C LYS A 54 1.28 3.37 -3.93
N VAL A 55 2.48 2.88 -4.10
CA VAL A 55 2.72 1.47 -4.39
C VAL A 55 2.41 0.66 -3.13
N LYS A 56 1.40 -0.19 -3.17
CA LYS A 56 0.95 -1.05 -2.06
C LYS A 56 1.35 -2.51 -2.26
N THR A 57 1.35 -2.95 -3.51
CA THR A 57 1.58 -4.34 -3.86
C THR A 57 2.60 -4.47 -4.99
N ARG A 58 3.17 -5.68 -5.12
CA ARG A 58 4.06 -5.99 -6.23
C ARG A 58 3.35 -5.85 -7.59
N PHE A 59 2.04 -6.11 -7.64
CA PHE A 59 1.25 -6.02 -8.88
C PHE A 59 1.22 -4.59 -9.43
N ASP A 60 1.25 -3.58 -8.55
CA ASP A 60 1.27 -2.18 -8.95
C ASP A 60 2.51 -1.84 -9.80
N ILE A 61 3.58 -2.62 -9.65
CA ILE A 61 4.83 -2.48 -10.40
C ILE A 61 4.86 -3.43 -11.58
N THR A 62 4.59 -4.72 -11.36
CA THR A 62 4.74 -5.74 -12.41
C THR A 62 3.76 -5.59 -13.56
N ASP A 63 2.55 -5.07 -13.29
CA ASP A 63 1.55 -4.82 -14.33
C ASP A 63 1.88 -3.60 -15.21
N LYS A 64 2.64 -2.66 -14.66
CA LYS A 64 3.00 -1.42 -15.36
C LYS A 64 4.38 -1.47 -16.02
N PHE A 65 5.28 -2.30 -15.50
CA PHE A 65 6.66 -2.36 -15.94
C PHE A 65 7.09 -3.81 -16.19
N SER A 66 7.69 -4.07 -17.35
CA SER A 66 8.31 -5.37 -17.68
C SER A 66 9.69 -5.53 -17.06
N ILE A 67 9.84 -5.23 -15.78
CA ILE A 67 11.09 -5.39 -15.03
C ILE A 67 11.01 -6.61 -14.13
N PRO A 68 12.09 -7.38 -13.98
CA PRO A 68 12.10 -8.53 -13.11
C PRO A 68 11.96 -8.10 -11.65
N PHE A 69 11.03 -8.73 -10.95
CA PHE A 69 10.81 -8.55 -9.53
C PHE A 69 11.77 -9.45 -8.73
N LEU A 70 12.59 -8.85 -7.88
CA LEU A 70 13.59 -9.57 -7.10
C LEU A 70 13.06 -10.12 -5.77
N GLY A 71 12.11 -9.46 -5.17
CA GLY A 71 11.51 -9.86 -3.91
C GLY A 71 11.04 -8.69 -3.06
N ASP A 72 10.26 -9.00 -2.03
CA ASP A 72 9.80 -8.05 -1.01
C ASP A 72 10.69 -8.18 0.22
N ILE A 73 11.16 -7.05 0.74
CA ILE A 73 11.94 -7.00 1.96
C ILE A 73 11.10 -6.32 3.04
N PRO A 74 10.66 -7.06 4.06
CA PRO A 74 9.92 -6.47 5.16
C PRO A 74 10.79 -5.51 5.96
N LYS A 75 10.15 -4.56 6.65
CA LYS A 75 10.84 -3.61 7.52
C LYS A 75 11.58 -4.37 8.63
N ALA A 76 12.88 -4.11 8.77
CA ALA A 76 13.68 -4.69 9.83
C ALA A 76 13.18 -4.23 11.21
N ALA A 77 13.24 -5.13 12.19
CA ALA A 77 12.88 -4.82 13.57
C ALA A 77 13.91 -3.88 14.22
N THR A 78 15.17 -4.08 13.88
CA THR A 78 16.28 -3.28 14.40
C THR A 78 16.85 -2.39 13.29
N PRO A 79 16.84 -1.06 13.46
CA PRO A 79 17.54 -0.16 12.52
C PRO A 79 19.04 -0.47 12.50
N ASN A 80 19.65 -0.39 11.33
CA ASN A 80 21.08 -0.61 11.11
C ASN A 80 21.60 -2.03 11.45
N GLU A 81 20.71 -3.02 11.53
CA GLU A 81 21.08 -4.42 11.69
C GLU A 81 21.88 -4.91 10.49
N ILE A 82 23.04 -5.53 10.76
CA ILE A 82 23.79 -6.27 9.75
C ILE A 82 23.45 -7.75 9.89
N ILE A 83 22.87 -8.30 8.84
CA ILE A 83 22.41 -9.69 8.80
C ILE A 83 23.61 -10.60 8.54
N ASP A 84 23.79 -11.57 9.41
CA ASP A 84 24.79 -12.61 9.29
C ASP A 84 24.19 -13.95 8.82
N THR A 85 25.01 -14.98 8.76
CA THR A 85 24.60 -16.32 8.33
C THR A 85 23.66 -16.99 9.33
N THR A 86 23.65 -16.57 10.59
CA THR A 86 22.85 -17.15 11.69
C THR A 86 21.52 -16.46 11.88
N SER A 87 21.37 -15.26 11.32
CA SER A 87 20.13 -14.47 11.40
C SER A 87 18.96 -15.19 10.77
N ARG A 88 17.88 -15.42 11.56
CA ARG A 88 16.67 -16.12 11.15
C ARG A 88 15.44 -15.20 11.13
N THR A 89 15.65 -13.92 10.92
CA THR A 89 14.57 -12.94 10.82
C THR A 89 13.89 -13.03 9.46
N SER A 90 12.63 -12.62 9.36
CA SER A 90 11.92 -12.55 8.07
C SER A 90 12.65 -11.67 7.06
N THR A 91 13.30 -10.60 7.53
CA THR A 91 14.13 -9.72 6.71
C THR A 91 15.36 -10.45 6.18
N ALA A 92 16.01 -11.30 7.00
CA ALA A 92 17.15 -12.10 6.58
C ALA A 92 16.78 -13.10 5.48
N GLU A 93 15.66 -13.79 5.65
CA GLU A 93 15.17 -14.73 4.63
C GLU A 93 14.79 -14.03 3.33
N ALA A 94 14.11 -12.89 3.42
CA ALA A 94 13.76 -12.09 2.25
C ALA A 94 15.02 -11.63 1.48
N LEU A 95 16.05 -11.17 2.17
CA LEU A 95 17.30 -10.77 1.54
C LEU A 95 18.06 -11.95 0.90
N ARG A 96 17.98 -13.17 1.48
CA ARG A 96 18.54 -14.38 0.85
C ARG A 96 17.80 -14.73 -0.45
N ILE A 97 16.48 -14.56 -0.49
CA ILE A 97 15.68 -14.75 -1.70
C ILE A 97 16.07 -13.70 -2.76
N VAL A 98 16.15 -12.44 -2.38
CA VAL A 98 16.59 -11.36 -3.30
C VAL A 98 17.99 -11.64 -3.83
N ARG A 99 18.92 -12.11 -2.98
CA ARG A 99 20.26 -12.50 -3.42
C ARG A 99 20.22 -13.62 -4.46
N ALA A 100 19.42 -14.67 -4.22
CA ALA A 100 19.33 -15.81 -5.14
C ALA A 100 18.80 -15.37 -6.51
N ASN A 101 17.76 -14.52 -6.52
CA ASN A 101 17.20 -13.98 -7.75
C ASN A 101 18.20 -13.06 -8.47
N LEU A 102 18.93 -12.25 -7.71
CA LEU A 102 19.97 -11.39 -8.26
C LEU A 102 21.14 -12.19 -8.80
N ASP A 103 21.61 -13.23 -8.10
CA ASP A 103 22.65 -14.15 -8.58
C ASP A 103 22.26 -14.79 -9.93
N TYR A 104 21.00 -15.21 -10.04
CA TYR A 104 20.48 -15.77 -11.30
C TYR A 104 20.56 -14.74 -12.45
N MET A 105 20.15 -13.49 -12.21
CA MET A 105 20.27 -12.45 -13.22
C MET A 105 21.73 -12.15 -13.59
N LEU A 106 22.62 -12.20 -12.62
CA LEU A 106 24.05 -11.94 -12.81
C LEU A 106 24.79 -13.09 -13.52
N THR A 107 24.17 -14.24 -13.72
CA THR A 107 24.76 -15.33 -14.54
C THR A 107 24.95 -14.94 -16.01
N GLN A 108 24.19 -13.95 -16.49
CA GLN A 108 24.33 -13.43 -17.85
C GLN A 108 25.62 -12.59 -18.05
N VAL A 109 26.26 -12.16 -16.95
CA VAL A 109 27.53 -11.44 -17.04
C VAL A 109 28.67 -12.44 -17.24
N PRO A 110 29.52 -12.27 -18.25
CA PRO A 110 30.63 -13.19 -18.53
C PRO A 110 31.52 -13.43 -17.30
N GLU A 111 32.03 -14.67 -17.18
CA GLU A 111 32.98 -15.01 -16.13
C GLU A 111 34.25 -14.17 -16.22
N GLY A 112 34.87 -13.90 -15.07
CA GLY A 112 36.08 -13.07 -14.97
C GLY A 112 35.84 -11.54 -15.00
N LYS A 113 34.63 -11.09 -15.25
CA LYS A 113 34.28 -9.66 -15.14
C LYS A 113 33.66 -9.32 -13.79
N ALA A 114 34.01 -8.16 -13.27
CA ALA A 114 33.35 -7.63 -12.06
C ALA A 114 31.87 -7.33 -12.35
N LYS A 115 31.02 -7.76 -11.43
CA LYS A 115 29.57 -7.51 -11.50
C LYS A 115 29.26 -6.26 -10.67
N SER A 116 28.69 -5.24 -11.29
CA SER A 116 28.31 -4.01 -10.61
C SER A 116 26.81 -3.95 -10.37
N ILE A 117 26.42 -3.64 -9.14
CA ILE A 117 25.03 -3.51 -8.72
C ILE A 117 24.83 -2.09 -8.19
N PHE A 118 23.86 -1.38 -8.75
CA PHE A 118 23.51 -0.04 -8.30
C PHE A 118 22.17 -0.06 -7.55
N MET A 119 22.17 0.47 -6.34
CA MET A 119 20.98 0.63 -5.50
C MET A 119 20.50 2.08 -5.57
N THR A 120 19.26 2.27 -6.02
CA THR A 120 18.62 3.57 -6.05
C THR A 120 17.23 3.51 -5.40
N SER A 121 16.67 4.65 -5.06
CA SER A 121 15.29 4.78 -4.57
C SER A 121 14.71 6.12 -4.95
N THR A 122 13.39 6.21 -4.93
CA THR A 122 12.63 7.39 -5.36
C THR A 122 12.72 8.51 -4.33
N ILE A 123 12.65 8.17 -3.04
CA ILE A 123 12.69 9.14 -1.93
C ILE A 123 13.73 8.76 -0.88
N PRO A 124 14.19 9.74 -0.09
CA PRO A 124 15.08 9.47 1.04
C PRO A 124 14.40 8.61 2.11
N GLY A 125 15.16 7.68 2.72
CA GLY A 125 14.64 6.89 3.85
C GLY A 125 13.99 5.56 3.49
N GLU A 126 13.94 5.15 2.22
CA GLU A 126 13.37 3.88 1.76
C GLU A 126 14.24 2.64 2.07
N GLY A 127 15.38 2.80 2.72
CA GLY A 127 16.22 1.69 3.13
C GLY A 127 17.35 1.33 2.16
N LYS A 128 17.70 2.19 1.18
CA LYS A 128 18.82 1.93 0.24
C LYS A 128 20.09 1.43 0.94
N THR A 129 20.57 2.20 1.91
CA THR A 129 21.81 1.87 2.63
C THR A 129 21.68 0.56 3.39
N PHE A 130 20.54 0.32 4.06
CA PHE A 130 20.26 -0.94 4.75
C PHE A 130 20.36 -2.12 3.80
N ILE A 131 19.68 -2.05 2.66
CA ILE A 131 19.68 -3.13 1.65
C ILE A 131 21.09 -3.31 1.06
N SER A 132 21.78 -2.22 0.72
CA SER A 132 23.13 -2.28 0.15
C SER A 132 24.15 -2.93 1.09
N VAL A 133 24.15 -2.55 2.36
CA VAL A 133 25.04 -3.11 3.39
C VAL A 133 24.75 -4.57 3.59
N ASN A 134 23.51 -4.94 3.77
CA ASN A 134 23.11 -6.31 4.03
C ASN A 134 23.32 -7.23 2.81
N MET A 135 23.05 -6.75 1.60
CA MET A 135 23.36 -7.49 0.38
C MET A 135 24.87 -7.70 0.22
N ALA A 136 25.68 -6.68 0.48
CA ALA A 136 27.15 -6.82 0.47
C ALA A 136 27.62 -7.85 1.50
N SER A 137 27.07 -7.82 2.72
CA SER A 137 27.36 -8.79 3.79
C SER A 137 27.01 -10.22 3.35
N ILE A 138 25.81 -10.43 2.82
CA ILE A 138 25.35 -11.77 2.40
C ILE A 138 26.19 -12.31 1.22
N PHE A 139 26.59 -11.46 0.27
CA PHE A 139 27.49 -11.85 -0.80
C PHE A 139 28.89 -12.19 -0.27
N ALA A 140 29.43 -11.42 0.66
CA ALA A 140 30.71 -11.70 1.28
C ALA A 140 30.69 -13.03 2.05
N HIS A 141 29.64 -13.29 2.83
CA HIS A 141 29.45 -14.56 3.53
C HIS A 141 29.30 -15.77 2.59
N SER A 142 28.90 -15.54 1.35
CA SER A 142 28.86 -16.61 0.33
C SER A 142 30.22 -16.81 -0.39
N GLY A 143 31.29 -16.23 0.14
CA GLY A 143 32.65 -16.38 -0.38
C GLY A 143 33.02 -15.46 -1.54
N LYS A 144 32.15 -14.50 -1.90
CA LYS A 144 32.43 -13.53 -2.97
C LYS A 144 33.22 -12.35 -2.44
N LYS A 145 34.15 -11.83 -3.24
CA LYS A 145 34.85 -10.58 -2.94
C LYS A 145 33.93 -9.41 -3.29
N VAL A 146 33.59 -8.60 -2.30
CA VAL A 146 32.63 -7.49 -2.44
C VAL A 146 33.31 -6.17 -2.09
N LEU A 147 33.13 -5.18 -2.96
CA LEU A 147 33.48 -3.79 -2.68
C LEU A 147 32.19 -3.00 -2.57
N LEU A 148 31.91 -2.43 -1.40
CA LEU A 148 30.77 -1.56 -1.16
C LEU A 148 31.21 -0.09 -1.23
N ILE A 149 30.57 0.66 -2.12
CA ILE A 149 30.91 2.07 -2.34
C ILE A 149 29.69 2.93 -1.98
N GLY A 150 29.85 3.82 -1.02
CA GLY A 150 28.85 4.80 -0.65
C GLY A 150 28.94 6.04 -1.56
N MET A 151 28.01 6.17 -2.50
CA MET A 151 27.95 7.31 -3.42
C MET A 151 27.02 8.44 -2.93
N ASP A 152 26.44 8.31 -1.76
CA ASP A 152 25.65 9.37 -1.15
C ASP A 152 26.58 10.35 -0.41
N ILE A 153 27.04 11.37 -1.16
CA ILE A 153 27.95 12.41 -0.65
C ILE A 153 27.22 13.41 0.25
N ARG A 154 25.91 13.48 0.12
CA ARG A 154 25.10 14.50 0.77
C ARG A 154 24.76 14.14 2.22
N LYS A 155 24.47 12.85 2.47
CA LYS A 155 24.20 12.29 3.80
C LYS A 155 24.81 10.89 3.88
N PRO A 156 26.14 10.78 4.00
CA PRO A 156 26.80 9.48 4.04
C PRO A 156 26.40 8.74 5.32
N LYS A 157 25.63 7.67 5.19
CA LYS A 157 25.19 6.84 6.31
C LYS A 157 25.95 5.52 6.41
N LEU A 158 26.80 5.22 5.43
CA LEU A 158 27.50 3.95 5.37
C LEU A 158 28.42 3.77 6.60
N ASN A 159 29.07 4.84 7.04
CA ASN A 159 29.96 4.83 8.19
C ASN A 159 29.23 4.48 9.50
N GLU A 160 27.95 4.85 9.63
CA GLU A 160 27.14 4.54 10.81
C GLU A 160 26.95 3.02 11.00
N TYR A 161 26.85 2.25 9.90
CA TYR A 161 26.70 0.79 9.96
C TYR A 161 27.96 0.07 10.44
N PHE A 162 29.13 0.63 10.17
CA PHE A 162 30.41 0.02 10.51
C PHE A 162 31.07 0.66 11.72
N GLY A 163 30.41 1.59 12.40
CA GLY A 163 30.94 2.28 13.57
C GLY A 163 32.22 3.10 13.24
N ILE A 164 32.43 3.45 11.98
CA ILE A 164 33.58 4.26 11.55
C ILE A 164 33.24 5.70 11.84
N THR A 165 33.85 6.23 12.89
CA THR A 165 33.79 7.66 13.19
C THR A 165 34.76 8.37 12.24
N ASP A 166 34.23 9.30 11.45
CA ASP A 166 35.01 10.10 10.52
C ASP A 166 36.04 10.92 11.35
N PRO A 167 37.33 10.75 11.16
CA PRO A 167 38.31 11.64 11.79
C PRO A 167 38.11 13.02 11.16
N LYS A 168 37.73 13.99 11.98
CA LYS A 168 37.65 15.41 11.62
C LYS A 168 38.97 15.95 11.10
#